data_63f2ba7884a1c38a0b4df5c7892a23ce
#
_entry.id   63f2ba7884a1c38a0b4df5c7892a23ce
#
_cell.length_a   1.000
_cell.length_b   1.000
_cell.length_c   1.000
_cell.angle_alpha   90.00
_cell.angle_beta   90.00
_cell.angle_gamma   90.00
#
_symmetry.space_group_name_H-M   'P 1'
#
loop_
_entity.id
_entity.type
_entity.pdbx_description
1 polymer ?
#
loop_
_entity_poly.entity_id
_entity_poly.type
_entity_poly.pdbx_seq_one_letter_code
_entity_poly.pdbx_strand_id
1 'polypeptide(L)'
;MPAQVTNYKCPTCTGPLHFVGASGKLECDYCGASYDVAQIEALYAEKEGKAAAAQQSAEEKAAAEKKTAEGSEWDLSDLSTDWGAEGEGMKAYNCPSCGAQLICDATTAATSCPYCGNPTVVPGQFAGTLKPDFVIPFKLSREDAIQRLKQHYKGKVFLPKSFSSENHLQEISGVYVPFWMFSGEAEGDAHFDATRSRTYKSGDYRITETDHYDAYRAGSLAFEKIPVDGSEKMPDEHMDSIEPYDYSELKPFSTAYLPGFLADKFDVTAEDSRQRADSRCAGTLRSALEKTVSGYETCSARESNTTIKRGKVHYALMPVWMLNT
;
A
#
# COMPACT_ATOMS: atom_id res chain seq x y z
N MET A 1 -20.61 -1.54 34.41
CA MET A 1 -19.54 -1.28 33.43
C MET A 1 -18.47 -2.31 33.68
N PRO A 2 -18.10 -3.18 32.74
CA PRO A 2 -16.97 -4.08 32.92
C PRO A 2 -15.71 -3.23 32.93
N ALA A 3 -14.86 -3.42 33.92
CA ALA A 3 -13.55 -2.76 34.00
C ALA A 3 -12.70 -3.19 32.78
N GLN A 4 -12.38 -2.24 31.90
CA GLN A 4 -11.38 -2.45 30.88
C GLN A 4 -10.03 -2.69 31.56
N VAL A 5 -9.49 -3.88 31.39
CA VAL A 5 -8.13 -4.18 31.83
C VAL A 5 -7.19 -3.48 30.86
N THR A 6 -6.79 -2.26 31.17
CA THR A 6 -5.84 -1.50 30.35
C THR A 6 -4.44 -1.96 30.70
N ASN A 7 -3.82 -2.75 29.82
CA ASN A 7 -2.41 -3.12 29.95
C ASN A 7 -1.53 -1.95 29.48
N TYR A 8 -1.13 -1.09 30.41
CA TYR A 8 -0.21 0.01 30.11
C TYR A 8 1.18 -0.51 29.76
N LYS A 9 1.78 0.06 28.72
CA LYS A 9 3.16 -0.23 28.30
C LYS A 9 4.09 0.91 28.70
N CYS A 10 5.32 0.57 29.03
CA CYS A 10 6.34 1.51 29.44
C CYS A 10 6.70 2.48 28.29
N PRO A 11 6.63 3.81 28.49
CA PRO A 11 7.00 4.77 27.45
C PRO A 11 8.46 4.70 27.02
N THR A 12 9.35 4.14 27.85
CA THR A 12 10.80 4.08 27.58
C THR A 12 11.21 2.84 26.81
N CYS A 13 10.64 1.65 27.12
CA CYS A 13 11.09 0.39 26.53
C CYS A 13 9.95 -0.50 26.04
N THR A 14 8.70 -0.02 26.11
CA THR A 14 7.49 -0.72 25.68
C THR A 14 7.16 -2.02 26.44
N GLY A 15 7.92 -2.37 27.44
CA GLY A 15 7.61 -3.48 28.35
C GLY A 15 6.30 -3.23 29.12
N PRO A 16 5.67 -4.28 29.68
CA PRO A 16 4.48 -4.13 30.47
C PRO A 16 4.77 -3.33 31.76
N LEU A 17 3.83 -2.46 32.14
CA LEU A 17 3.84 -1.77 33.41
C LEU A 17 2.93 -2.53 34.37
N HIS A 18 3.37 -2.68 35.62
CA HIS A 18 2.58 -3.22 36.71
C HIS A 18 2.53 -2.25 37.89
N PHE A 19 1.43 -2.25 38.61
CA PHE A 19 1.28 -1.38 39.77
C PHE A 19 1.93 -1.98 41.01
N VAL A 20 2.83 -1.22 41.63
CA VAL A 20 3.51 -1.62 42.87
C VAL A 20 2.87 -0.88 44.04
N GLY A 21 2.14 -1.62 44.88
CA GLY A 21 1.41 -1.03 46.00
C GLY A 21 2.31 -0.35 47.04
N ALA A 22 3.56 -0.78 47.20
CA ALA A 22 4.51 -0.20 48.13
C ALA A 22 5.02 1.20 47.71
N SER A 23 5.21 1.43 46.40
CA SER A 23 5.62 2.72 45.85
C SER A 23 4.43 3.59 45.38
N GLY A 24 3.25 2.99 45.19
CA GLY A 24 2.08 3.65 44.61
C GLY A 24 2.23 4.00 43.15
N LYS A 25 3.20 3.41 42.42
CA LYS A 25 3.58 3.72 41.05
C LYS A 25 3.43 2.52 40.11
N LEU A 26 3.42 2.83 38.82
CA LEU A 26 3.57 1.83 37.78
C LEU A 26 5.05 1.63 37.48
N GLU A 27 5.54 0.41 37.60
CA GLU A 27 6.93 0.06 37.38
C GLU A 27 7.10 -0.92 36.22
N CYS A 28 8.23 -0.80 35.52
CA CYS A 28 8.57 -1.64 34.38
C CYS A 28 9.67 -2.64 34.77
N ASP A 29 9.38 -3.93 34.71
CA ASP A 29 10.33 -5.00 35.01
C ASP A 29 11.52 -5.06 34.04
N TYR A 30 11.35 -4.49 32.81
CA TYR A 30 12.37 -4.57 31.77
C TYR A 30 13.44 -3.48 31.87
N CYS A 31 13.08 -2.26 32.21
CA CYS A 31 14.04 -1.15 32.24
C CYS A 31 14.15 -0.46 33.61
N GLY A 32 13.36 -0.89 34.59
CA GLY A 32 13.35 -0.34 35.94
C GLY A 32 12.74 1.07 36.07
N ALA A 33 12.16 1.60 35.00
CA ALA A 33 11.51 2.91 35.05
C ALA A 33 10.22 2.86 35.85
N SER A 34 9.94 3.91 36.66
CA SER A 34 8.72 4.06 37.43
C SER A 34 7.99 5.34 37.08
N TYR A 35 6.67 5.29 37.02
CA TYR A 35 5.79 6.38 36.61
C TYR A 35 4.62 6.53 37.57
N ASP A 36 4.15 7.74 37.77
CA ASP A 36 2.91 7.96 38.47
C ASP A 36 1.72 7.51 37.58
N VAL A 37 0.71 6.91 38.22
CA VAL A 37 -0.49 6.39 37.51
C VAL A 37 -1.12 7.51 36.66
N ALA A 38 -1.29 8.71 37.23
CA ALA A 38 -1.88 9.84 36.54
C ALA A 38 -1.08 10.30 35.30
N GLN A 39 0.25 10.15 35.30
CA GLN A 39 1.09 10.47 34.14
C GLN A 39 0.85 9.49 32.98
N ILE A 40 0.75 8.22 33.29
CA ILE A 40 0.49 7.21 32.28
C ILE A 40 -0.94 7.32 31.75
N GLU A 41 -1.91 7.54 32.61
CA GLU A 41 -3.31 7.75 32.20
C GLU A 41 -3.46 8.98 31.30
N ALA A 42 -2.82 10.10 31.64
CA ALA A 42 -2.84 11.31 30.81
C ALA A 42 -2.19 11.07 29.42
N LEU A 43 -1.08 10.35 29.37
CA LEU A 43 -0.39 10.02 28.11
C LEU A 43 -1.26 9.12 27.23
N TYR A 44 -1.96 8.16 27.81
CA TYR A 44 -2.86 7.30 27.05
C TYR A 44 -4.13 8.04 26.60
N ALA A 45 -4.69 8.90 27.44
CA ALA A 45 -5.84 9.75 27.06
C ALA A 45 -5.49 10.69 25.89
N GLU A 46 -4.29 11.26 25.87
CA GLU A 46 -3.82 12.06 24.72
C GLU A 46 -3.69 11.22 23.44
N LYS A 47 -3.17 9.99 23.55
CA LYS A 47 -3.07 9.05 22.43
C LYS A 47 -4.44 8.63 21.89
N GLU A 48 -5.38 8.33 22.79
CA GLU A 48 -6.77 8.02 22.42
C GLU A 48 -7.45 9.20 21.72
N GLY A 49 -7.22 10.43 22.18
CA GLY A 49 -7.74 11.64 21.55
C GLY A 49 -7.20 11.84 20.12
N LYS A 50 -5.89 11.59 19.90
CA LYS A 50 -5.29 11.65 18.57
C LYS A 50 -5.82 10.54 17.65
N ALA A 51 -6.02 9.34 18.18
CA ALA A 51 -6.58 8.22 17.42
C ALA A 51 -8.04 8.50 17.01
N ALA A 52 -8.86 9.05 17.93
CA ALA A 52 -10.24 9.43 17.62
C ALA A 52 -10.31 10.54 16.56
N ALA A 53 -9.43 11.53 16.62
CA ALA A 53 -9.36 12.58 15.60
C ALA A 53 -8.93 12.03 14.22
N ALA A 54 -7.98 11.09 14.19
CA ALA A 54 -7.59 10.42 12.96
C ALA A 54 -8.72 9.59 12.34
N GLN A 55 -9.50 8.92 13.19
CA GLN A 55 -10.68 8.17 12.75
C GLN A 55 -11.76 9.08 12.17
N GLN A 56 -12.09 10.20 12.84
CA GLN A 56 -13.05 11.17 12.33
C GLN A 56 -12.65 11.73 10.97
N SER A 57 -11.36 12.08 10.79
CA SER A 57 -10.86 12.57 9.51
C SER A 57 -10.97 11.55 8.38
N ALA A 58 -10.83 10.24 8.69
CA ALA A 58 -11.00 9.18 7.72
C ALA A 58 -12.48 8.92 7.38
N GLU A 59 -13.37 9.03 8.36
CA GLU A 59 -14.82 8.94 8.14
C GLU A 59 -15.34 10.11 7.30
N GLU A 60 -14.80 11.33 7.51
CA GLU A 60 -15.09 12.50 6.69
C GLU A 60 -14.57 12.34 5.25
N LYS A 61 -13.35 11.80 5.06
CA LYS A 61 -12.82 11.47 3.74
C LYS A 61 -13.69 10.43 3.02
N ALA A 62 -14.08 9.35 3.69
CA ALA A 62 -14.95 8.31 3.13
C ALA A 62 -16.36 8.84 2.78
N ALA A 63 -16.88 9.78 3.57
CA ALA A 63 -18.17 10.43 3.29
C ALA A 63 -18.06 11.44 2.12
N ALA A 64 -16.92 12.14 2.00
CA ALA A 64 -16.64 13.02 0.87
C ALA A 64 -16.51 12.22 -0.44
N GLU A 65 -15.86 11.05 -0.38
CA GLU A 65 -15.71 10.13 -1.50
C GLU A 65 -17.06 9.63 -2.04
N LYS A 66 -18.01 9.31 -1.15
CA LYS A 66 -19.38 8.96 -1.54
C LYS A 66 -20.10 10.10 -2.29
N LYS A 67 -19.81 11.37 -1.95
CA LYS A 67 -20.37 12.56 -2.62
C LYS A 67 -19.67 12.86 -3.96
N THR A 68 -18.35 12.59 -4.05
CA THR A 68 -17.60 12.78 -5.30
C THR A 68 -17.83 11.65 -6.29
N ALA A 69 -18.22 10.45 -5.83
CA ALA A 69 -18.61 9.34 -6.69
C ALA A 69 -19.79 9.68 -7.62
N GLU A 70 -20.71 10.54 -7.19
CA GLU A 70 -21.84 11.00 -8.01
C GLU A 70 -21.42 11.95 -9.16
N GLY A 71 -20.17 12.48 -9.13
CA GLY A 71 -19.62 13.39 -10.16
C GLY A 71 -18.29 12.94 -10.78
N SER A 72 -17.79 11.76 -10.40
CA SER A 72 -16.53 11.21 -10.92
C SER A 72 -16.69 10.70 -12.35
N GLU A 73 -15.69 10.93 -13.20
CA GLU A 73 -15.61 10.35 -14.54
C GLU A 73 -15.32 8.84 -14.50
N TRP A 74 -14.78 8.31 -13.41
CA TRP A 74 -14.63 6.89 -13.15
C TRP A 74 -15.86 6.34 -12.45
N ASP A 75 -16.31 5.15 -12.84
CA ASP A 75 -17.49 4.51 -12.26
C ASP A 75 -17.15 3.87 -10.89
N LEU A 76 -17.58 4.52 -9.82
CA LEU A 76 -17.42 4.08 -8.44
C LEU A 76 -18.69 3.45 -7.86
N SER A 77 -19.70 3.19 -8.69
CA SER A 77 -21.04 2.77 -8.24
C SER A 77 -21.07 1.42 -7.51
N ASP A 78 -20.11 0.56 -7.78
CA ASP A 78 -20.01 -0.77 -7.17
C ASP A 78 -19.36 -0.73 -5.77
N LEU A 79 -18.71 0.39 -5.38
CA LEU A 79 -18.08 0.53 -4.06
C LEU A 79 -19.14 0.56 -2.94
N SER A 80 -19.01 -0.30 -1.95
CA SER A 80 -19.99 -0.46 -0.87
C SER A 80 -19.37 -0.31 0.51
N THR A 81 -20.13 0.30 1.42
CA THR A 81 -19.82 0.33 2.86
C THR A 81 -20.60 -0.74 3.64
N ASP A 82 -21.39 -1.56 2.95
CA ASP A 82 -22.16 -2.62 3.58
C ASP A 82 -21.32 -3.89 3.75
N TRP A 83 -20.92 -4.15 4.97
CA TRP A 83 -20.19 -5.35 5.36
C TRP A 83 -21.12 -6.53 5.69
N GLY A 84 -22.43 -6.28 5.86
CA GLY A 84 -23.37 -7.30 6.29
C GLY A 84 -22.90 -8.01 7.57
N ALA A 85 -23.13 -9.31 7.65
CA ALA A 85 -22.67 -10.13 8.78
C ALA A 85 -21.14 -10.26 8.90
N GLU A 86 -20.38 -9.99 7.83
CA GLU A 86 -18.92 -10.06 7.85
C GLU A 86 -18.28 -8.93 8.67
N GLY A 87 -19.01 -7.83 8.92
CA GLY A 87 -18.56 -6.75 9.79
C GLY A 87 -18.67 -7.07 11.28
N GLU A 88 -19.41 -8.10 11.65
CA GLU A 88 -19.54 -8.51 13.03
C GLU A 88 -18.23 -9.06 13.60
N GLY A 89 -17.76 -8.47 14.70
CA GLY A 89 -16.49 -8.88 15.33
C GLY A 89 -15.23 -8.31 14.73
N MET A 90 -15.32 -7.51 13.67
CA MET A 90 -14.16 -6.79 13.15
C MET A 90 -13.67 -5.74 14.16
N LYS A 91 -12.34 -5.58 14.21
CA LYS A 91 -11.66 -4.61 15.08
C LYS A 91 -10.91 -3.60 14.22
N ALA A 92 -10.95 -2.35 14.65
CA ALA A 92 -10.10 -1.30 14.08
C ALA A 92 -9.07 -0.86 15.13
N TYR A 93 -7.89 -0.46 14.66
CA TYR A 93 -6.84 0.12 15.47
C TYR A 93 -6.30 1.37 14.79
N ASN A 94 -6.03 2.40 15.57
CA ASN A 94 -5.46 3.65 15.08
C ASN A 94 -4.05 3.83 15.62
N CYS A 95 -3.11 4.19 14.76
CA CYS A 95 -1.76 4.54 15.19
C CYS A 95 -1.71 6.03 15.53
N PRO A 96 -1.45 6.42 16.79
CA PRO A 96 -1.40 7.84 17.18
C PRO A 96 -0.15 8.56 16.65
N SER A 97 0.84 7.82 16.14
CA SER A 97 2.08 8.39 15.63
C SER A 97 1.99 8.80 14.14
N CYS A 98 1.52 7.88 13.28
CA CYS A 98 1.46 8.13 11.83
C CYS A 98 0.02 8.18 11.28
N GLY A 99 -1.01 8.03 12.13
CA GLY A 99 -2.41 8.07 11.71
C GLY A 99 -2.92 6.82 10.98
N ALA A 100 -2.12 5.75 10.86
CA ALA A 100 -2.56 4.52 10.19
C ALA A 100 -3.79 3.94 10.85
N GLN A 101 -4.76 3.53 10.05
CA GLN A 101 -5.97 2.83 10.48
C GLN A 101 -5.90 1.38 10.03
N LEU A 102 -5.77 0.48 10.99
CA LEU A 102 -5.60 -0.95 10.77
C LEU A 102 -6.91 -1.67 11.10
N ILE A 103 -7.28 -2.62 10.27
CA ILE A 103 -8.46 -3.46 10.44
C ILE A 103 -7.99 -4.90 10.58
N CYS A 104 -8.62 -5.65 11.45
CA CYS A 104 -8.40 -7.08 11.59
C CYS A 104 -9.65 -7.79 12.10
N ASP A 105 -9.62 -9.11 12.06
CA ASP A 105 -10.66 -9.95 12.62
C ASP A 105 -10.65 -9.95 14.15
N ALA A 106 -11.66 -10.58 14.76
CA ALA A 106 -11.83 -10.66 16.22
C ALA A 106 -10.66 -11.37 16.93
N THR A 107 -9.96 -12.28 16.25
CA THR A 107 -8.89 -13.12 16.81
C THR A 107 -7.51 -12.48 16.68
N THR A 108 -7.34 -11.56 15.77
CA THR A 108 -6.08 -10.83 15.53
C THR A 108 -6.00 -9.58 16.40
N ALA A 109 -4.82 -9.27 16.89
CA ALA A 109 -4.55 -8.05 17.64
C ALA A 109 -3.34 -7.32 17.04
N ALA A 110 -3.51 -6.04 16.75
CA ALA A 110 -2.39 -5.18 16.39
C ALA A 110 -1.59 -4.83 17.66
N THR A 111 -0.34 -5.29 17.75
CA THR A 111 0.57 -5.01 18.87
C THR A 111 1.51 -3.84 18.58
N SER A 112 1.74 -3.54 17.31
CA SER A 112 2.56 -2.43 16.84
C SER A 112 2.07 -1.97 15.48
N CYS A 113 2.42 -0.73 15.12
CA CYS A 113 2.12 -0.20 13.79
C CYS A 113 3.09 -0.78 12.76
N PRO A 114 2.61 -1.42 11.68
CA PRO A 114 3.48 -1.99 10.65
C PRO A 114 4.21 -0.92 9.83
N TYR A 115 3.73 0.33 9.84
CA TYR A 115 4.32 1.44 9.07
C TYR A 115 5.43 2.17 9.79
N CYS A 116 5.20 2.59 11.04
CA CYS A 116 6.16 3.41 11.78
C CYS A 116 6.77 2.70 12.98
N GLY A 117 6.49 1.41 13.18
CA GLY A 117 6.99 0.62 14.30
C GLY A 117 6.47 1.04 15.69
N ASN A 118 5.59 2.06 15.79
CA ASN A 118 5.07 2.48 17.08
C ASN A 118 4.41 1.30 17.80
N PRO A 119 4.88 0.93 19.01
CA PRO A 119 4.33 -0.19 19.77
C PRO A 119 2.97 0.09 20.40
N THR A 120 2.47 1.32 20.27
CA THR A 120 1.16 1.71 20.80
C THR A 120 0.21 1.94 19.65
N VAL A 121 -0.74 1.03 19.46
CA VAL A 121 -1.92 1.21 18.63
C VAL A 121 -3.14 1.21 19.54
N VAL A 122 -4.10 2.10 19.28
CA VAL A 122 -5.27 2.29 20.12
C VAL A 122 -6.48 1.67 19.43
N PRO A 123 -7.29 0.86 20.12
CA PRO A 123 -8.54 0.37 19.57
C PRO A 123 -9.44 1.52 19.10
N GLY A 124 -9.98 1.39 17.89
CA GLY A 124 -10.92 2.32 17.29
C GLY A 124 -12.26 1.65 17.01
N GLN A 125 -13.20 2.42 16.45
CA GLN A 125 -14.47 1.86 16.00
C GLN A 125 -14.37 1.41 14.55
N PHE A 126 -14.90 0.24 14.26
CA PHE A 126 -15.07 -0.26 12.90
C PHE A 126 -16.40 0.26 12.36
N ALA A 127 -16.38 1.41 11.68
CA ALA A 127 -17.57 2.03 11.09
C ALA A 127 -17.20 2.83 9.82
N GLY A 128 -18.11 2.89 8.86
CA GLY A 128 -18.01 3.73 7.67
C GLY A 128 -16.87 3.37 6.69
N THR A 129 -16.27 2.21 6.86
CA THR A 129 -15.17 1.74 6.00
C THR A 129 -15.74 1.07 4.75
N LEU A 130 -15.19 1.40 3.57
CA LEU A 130 -15.52 0.67 2.35
C LEU A 130 -15.13 -0.80 2.50
N LYS A 131 -16.02 -1.69 2.04
CA LYS A 131 -15.74 -3.12 1.95
C LYS A 131 -14.90 -3.37 0.69
N PRO A 132 -13.78 -4.09 0.78
CA PRO A 132 -13.05 -4.50 -0.41
C PRO A 132 -13.91 -5.40 -1.31
N ASP A 133 -13.78 -5.25 -2.63
CA ASP A 133 -14.38 -6.16 -3.60
C ASP A 133 -13.55 -7.43 -3.74
N PHE A 134 -12.22 -7.26 -3.72
CA PHE A 134 -11.27 -8.33 -3.97
C PHE A 134 -10.14 -8.38 -2.94
N VAL A 135 -9.50 -9.53 -2.89
CA VAL A 135 -8.28 -9.78 -2.13
C VAL A 135 -7.39 -10.76 -2.87
N ILE A 136 -6.07 -10.57 -2.82
CA ILE A 136 -5.10 -11.63 -3.11
C ILE A 136 -4.65 -12.22 -1.76
N PRO A 137 -4.99 -13.49 -1.45
CA PRO A 137 -4.60 -14.07 -0.17
C PRO A 137 -3.09 -14.23 -0.01
N PHE A 138 -2.59 -14.09 1.22
CA PHE A 138 -1.21 -14.45 1.54
C PHE A 138 -0.95 -15.92 1.21
N LYS A 139 0.12 -16.20 0.46
CA LYS A 139 0.58 -17.55 0.11
C LYS A 139 1.79 -18.00 0.94
N LEU A 140 2.61 -17.05 1.31
CA LEU A 140 3.82 -17.32 2.09
C LEU A 140 3.48 -17.27 3.57
N SER A 141 3.98 -18.25 4.32
CA SER A 141 4.02 -18.13 5.76
C SER A 141 5.00 -17.04 6.20
N ARG A 142 4.90 -16.60 7.45
CA ARG A 142 5.84 -15.66 8.04
C ARG A 142 7.27 -16.20 8.01
N GLU A 143 7.43 -17.47 8.30
CA GLU A 143 8.69 -18.19 8.28
C GLU A 143 9.31 -18.21 6.89
N ASP A 144 8.52 -18.48 5.87
CA ASP A 144 8.97 -18.45 4.46
C ASP A 144 9.40 -17.04 4.04
N ALA A 145 8.65 -16.02 4.44
CA ALA A 145 9.00 -14.63 4.18
C ALA A 145 10.35 -14.25 4.80
N ILE A 146 10.57 -14.63 6.07
CA ILE A 146 11.85 -14.43 6.77
C ILE A 146 12.99 -15.17 6.06
N GLN A 147 12.77 -16.41 5.63
CA GLN A 147 13.79 -17.19 4.94
C GLN A 147 14.16 -16.55 3.59
N ARG A 148 13.18 -16.11 2.81
CA ARG A 148 13.43 -15.41 1.53
C ARG A 148 14.17 -14.10 1.75
N LEU A 149 13.84 -13.33 2.79
CA LEU A 149 14.52 -12.10 3.13
C LEU A 149 15.97 -12.35 3.56
N LYS A 150 16.23 -13.37 4.39
CA LYS A 150 17.59 -13.82 4.74
C LYS A 150 18.39 -14.21 3.50
N GLN A 151 17.77 -14.91 2.56
CA GLN A 151 18.42 -15.30 1.30
C GLN A 151 18.74 -14.08 0.44
N HIS A 152 17.83 -13.10 0.37
CA HIS A 152 18.03 -11.85 -0.36
C HIS A 152 19.19 -11.02 0.21
N TYR A 153 19.38 -11.04 1.52
CA TYR A 153 20.48 -10.34 2.19
C TYR A 153 21.84 -11.04 2.06
N LYS A 154 21.85 -12.34 1.73
CA LYS A 154 23.08 -13.12 1.60
C LYS A 154 24.00 -12.56 0.50
N GLY A 155 25.23 -12.26 0.87
CA GLY A 155 26.24 -11.72 -0.07
C GLY A 155 26.21 -10.21 -0.22
N LYS A 156 25.31 -9.48 0.45
CA LYS A 156 25.29 -8.02 0.45
C LYS A 156 26.27 -7.48 1.49
N VAL A 157 27.50 -7.19 1.08
CA VAL A 157 28.63 -6.82 1.97
C VAL A 157 28.40 -5.48 2.69
N PHE A 158 27.64 -4.57 2.09
CA PHE A 158 27.39 -3.24 2.65
C PHE A 158 26.09 -3.14 3.48
N LEU A 159 25.38 -4.25 3.64
CA LEU A 159 24.17 -4.24 4.46
C LEU A 159 24.55 -4.15 5.96
N PRO A 160 24.03 -3.17 6.72
CA PRO A 160 24.25 -3.10 8.15
C PRO A 160 23.78 -4.39 8.85
N LYS A 161 24.56 -4.83 9.86
CA LYS A 161 24.25 -6.08 10.59
C LYS A 161 22.91 -6.05 11.31
N SER A 162 22.40 -4.87 11.66
CA SER A 162 21.07 -4.69 12.24
C SER A 162 19.96 -5.27 11.37
N PHE A 163 20.04 -5.13 10.04
CA PHE A 163 19.03 -5.64 9.11
C PHE A 163 18.96 -7.17 9.04
N SER A 164 20.06 -7.85 9.33
CA SER A 164 20.13 -9.31 9.31
C SER A 164 20.03 -9.94 10.70
N SER A 165 19.81 -9.14 11.75
CA SER A 165 19.68 -9.65 13.12
C SER A 165 18.38 -10.45 13.25
N GLU A 166 18.43 -11.56 14.01
CA GLU A 166 17.28 -12.45 14.21
C GLU A 166 16.08 -11.70 14.82
N ASN A 167 16.35 -10.86 15.83
CA ASN A 167 15.29 -10.08 16.49
C ASN A 167 14.59 -9.13 15.52
N HIS A 168 15.34 -8.44 14.67
CA HIS A 168 14.76 -7.53 13.67
C HIS A 168 13.93 -8.28 12.64
N LEU A 169 14.43 -9.40 12.11
CA LEU A 169 13.70 -10.23 11.15
C LEU A 169 12.41 -10.82 11.75
N GLN A 170 12.35 -10.97 13.07
CA GLN A 170 11.13 -11.39 13.78
C GLN A 170 10.08 -10.26 13.91
N GLU A 171 10.36 -9.04 13.49
CA GLU A 171 9.39 -7.94 13.48
C GLU A 171 8.56 -7.88 12.19
N ILE A 172 8.86 -8.77 11.22
CA ILE A 172 8.12 -8.82 9.95
C ILE A 172 6.63 -9.05 10.19
N SER A 173 5.80 -8.24 9.56
CA SER A 173 4.35 -8.28 9.67
C SER A 173 3.70 -8.41 8.30
N GLY A 174 2.69 -9.27 8.20
CA GLY A 174 1.85 -9.37 7.01
C GLY A 174 0.74 -8.34 7.05
N VAL A 175 0.68 -7.49 6.05
CA VAL A 175 -0.31 -6.42 5.95
C VAL A 175 -0.99 -6.49 4.58
N TYR A 176 -2.30 -6.42 4.58
CA TYR A 176 -3.06 -6.15 3.38
C TYR A 176 -3.09 -4.65 3.13
N VAL A 177 -2.52 -4.24 2.00
CA VAL A 177 -2.47 -2.84 1.58
C VAL A 177 -3.63 -2.54 0.62
N PRO A 178 -4.29 -1.38 0.75
CA PRO A 178 -5.39 -0.98 -0.11
C PRO A 178 -4.90 -0.62 -1.52
N PHE A 179 -5.63 -1.07 -2.52
CA PHE A 179 -5.42 -0.73 -3.92
C PHE A 179 -6.72 -0.41 -4.63
N TRP A 180 -6.69 0.60 -5.48
CA TRP A 180 -7.72 0.90 -6.45
C TRP A 180 -7.39 0.21 -7.77
N MET A 181 -8.35 -0.52 -8.33
CA MET A 181 -8.21 -1.31 -9.55
C MET A 181 -9.05 -0.67 -10.64
N PHE A 182 -8.40 0.05 -11.54
CA PHE A 182 -9.05 0.82 -12.62
C PHE A 182 -9.19 -0.03 -13.88
N SER A 183 -10.38 -0.05 -14.49
CA SER A 183 -10.66 -0.76 -15.73
C SER A 183 -11.28 0.18 -16.75
N GLY A 184 -10.84 0.14 -18.02
CA GLY A 184 -11.31 1.00 -19.05
C GLY A 184 -10.62 0.76 -20.39
N GLU A 185 -10.68 1.74 -21.29
CA GLU A 185 -10.02 1.69 -22.60
C GLU A 185 -9.20 2.97 -22.81
N ALA A 186 -8.04 2.85 -23.45
CA ALA A 186 -7.31 4.00 -23.97
C ALA A 186 -7.20 3.89 -25.48
N GLU A 187 -7.39 5.01 -26.14
CA GLU A 187 -7.25 5.19 -27.59
C GLU A 187 -6.30 6.37 -27.82
N GLY A 188 -5.39 6.25 -28.79
CA GLY A 188 -4.47 7.32 -29.05
C GLY A 188 -3.51 7.06 -30.18
N ASP A 189 -2.65 8.05 -30.39
CA ASP A 189 -1.59 8.02 -31.39
C ASP A 189 -0.27 8.52 -30.83
N ALA A 190 0.80 8.14 -31.48
CA ALA A 190 2.14 8.60 -31.14
C ALA A 190 3.04 8.71 -32.36
N HIS A 191 3.92 9.71 -32.34
CA HIS A 191 5.05 9.88 -33.25
C HIS A 191 6.33 9.45 -32.57
N PHE A 192 7.12 8.66 -33.29
CA PHE A 192 8.40 8.15 -32.83
C PHE A 192 9.53 8.58 -33.74
N ASP A 193 10.56 9.17 -33.15
CA ASP A 193 11.83 9.39 -33.85
C ASP A 193 12.61 8.07 -33.86
N ALA A 194 12.85 7.54 -35.05
CA ALA A 194 13.55 6.27 -35.21
C ALA A 194 14.78 6.44 -36.12
N THR A 195 15.83 5.65 -35.90
CA THR A 195 17.06 5.73 -36.69
C THR A 195 17.48 4.36 -37.17
N ARG A 196 18.16 4.37 -38.35
CA ARG A 196 18.88 3.23 -38.89
C ARG A 196 20.23 3.70 -39.38
N SER A 197 21.27 3.07 -38.90
CA SER A 197 22.64 3.40 -39.29
C SER A 197 23.27 2.27 -40.08
N ARG A 198 24.11 2.65 -41.08
CA ARG A 198 24.99 1.71 -41.78
C ARG A 198 26.41 2.24 -41.77
N THR A 199 27.35 1.36 -41.48
CA THR A 199 28.77 1.71 -41.47
C THR A 199 29.50 0.92 -42.54
N TYR A 200 30.27 1.63 -43.37
CA TYR A 200 31.10 1.01 -44.43
C TYR A 200 32.46 1.71 -44.55
N LYS A 201 33.42 1.04 -45.19
CA LYS A 201 34.73 1.61 -45.47
C LYS A 201 34.73 2.19 -46.88
N SER A 202 35.32 3.39 -47.03
CA SER A 202 35.60 4.04 -48.32
C SER A 202 37.04 4.56 -48.29
N GLY A 203 37.97 3.83 -48.90
CA GLY A 203 39.39 4.06 -48.75
C GLY A 203 39.85 3.87 -47.31
N ASP A 204 40.52 4.88 -46.74
CA ASP A 204 41.01 4.89 -45.36
C ASP A 204 39.98 5.38 -44.36
N TYR A 205 38.79 5.74 -44.82
CA TYR A 205 37.72 6.30 -43.98
C TYR A 205 36.68 5.25 -43.62
N ARG A 206 36.19 5.34 -42.39
CA ARG A 206 34.99 4.63 -41.90
C ARG A 206 33.83 5.61 -41.92
N ILE A 207 32.87 5.38 -42.81
CA ILE A 207 31.70 6.24 -42.97
C ILE A 207 30.55 5.59 -42.28
N THR A 208 29.84 6.35 -41.42
CA THR A 208 28.58 5.95 -40.83
C THR A 208 27.49 6.91 -41.37
N GLU A 209 26.54 6.35 -42.04
CA GLU A 209 25.34 7.06 -42.49
C GLU A 209 24.18 6.70 -41.55
N THR A 210 23.47 7.70 -41.07
CA THR A 210 22.28 7.52 -40.19
C THR A 210 21.09 8.13 -40.87
N ASP A 211 20.10 7.30 -41.15
CA ASP A 211 18.82 7.71 -41.66
C ASP A 211 17.88 7.96 -40.48
N HIS A 212 17.13 9.06 -40.52
CA HIS A 212 16.14 9.44 -39.52
C HIS A 212 14.74 9.24 -40.10
N TYR A 213 13.86 8.66 -39.29
CA TYR A 213 12.48 8.34 -39.65
C TYR A 213 11.52 8.89 -38.62
N ASP A 214 10.38 9.40 -39.08
CA ASP A 214 9.20 9.68 -38.28
C ASP A 214 8.22 8.50 -38.44
N ALA A 215 8.02 7.73 -37.38
CA ALA A 215 7.13 6.58 -37.38
C ALA A 215 5.84 6.91 -36.63
N TYR A 216 4.73 7.02 -37.34
CA TYR A 216 3.42 7.23 -36.76
C TYR A 216 2.75 5.91 -36.42
N ARG A 217 2.15 5.82 -35.23
CA ARG A 217 1.33 4.69 -34.80
C ARG A 217 0.07 5.20 -34.09
N ALA A 218 -1.02 4.52 -34.33
CA ALA A 218 -2.29 4.75 -33.64
C ALA A 218 -2.93 3.42 -33.27
N GLY A 219 -3.68 3.39 -32.18
CA GLY A 219 -4.36 2.19 -31.72
C GLY A 219 -5.16 2.40 -30.45
N SER A 220 -5.80 1.33 -29.99
CA SER A 220 -6.55 1.29 -28.75
C SER A 220 -6.14 0.07 -27.93
N LEU A 221 -6.31 0.16 -26.62
CA LEU A 221 -6.00 -0.90 -25.67
C LEU A 221 -7.03 -0.90 -24.55
N ALA A 222 -7.64 -2.06 -24.28
CA ALA A 222 -8.48 -2.26 -23.12
C ALA A 222 -7.62 -2.62 -21.91
N PHE A 223 -7.97 -2.06 -20.78
CA PHE A 223 -7.32 -2.32 -19.49
C PHE A 223 -8.28 -2.99 -18.54
N GLU A 224 -7.78 -3.98 -17.84
CA GLU A 224 -8.47 -4.59 -16.72
C GLU A 224 -7.60 -4.48 -15.47
N LYS A 225 -8.17 -3.86 -14.43
CA LYS A 225 -7.57 -3.84 -13.08
C LYS A 225 -6.16 -3.24 -13.03
N ILE A 226 -5.97 -2.06 -13.62
CA ILE A 226 -4.72 -1.30 -13.40
C ILE A 226 -4.66 -0.91 -11.94
N PRO A 227 -3.63 -1.35 -11.19
CA PRO A 227 -3.54 -1.08 -9.78
C PRO A 227 -3.03 0.34 -9.52
N VAL A 228 -3.54 0.96 -8.49
CA VAL A 228 -2.97 2.17 -7.88
C VAL A 228 -3.13 1.99 -6.38
N ASP A 229 -2.06 2.07 -5.61
CA ASP A 229 -2.15 1.95 -4.16
C ASP A 229 -2.92 3.13 -3.55
N GLY A 230 -3.64 2.84 -2.49
CA GLY A 230 -4.49 3.78 -1.77
C GLY A 230 -3.90 4.19 -0.42
N SER A 231 -2.56 4.18 -0.25
CA SER A 231 -1.92 4.50 1.03
C SER A 231 -0.81 5.54 0.90
N GLU A 232 -0.97 6.71 1.50
CA GLU A 232 0.09 7.74 1.60
C GLU A 232 1.29 7.29 2.46
N LYS A 233 1.13 6.24 3.27
CA LYS A 233 2.16 5.74 4.18
C LYS A 233 3.22 4.89 3.50
N MET A 234 2.90 4.42 2.31
CA MET A 234 3.82 3.66 1.47
C MET A 234 4.27 4.53 0.31
N PRO A 235 5.58 4.76 0.13
CA PRO A 235 6.06 5.46 -1.06
C PRO A 235 5.63 4.73 -2.33
N ASP A 236 5.05 5.46 -3.29
CA ASP A 236 4.57 4.93 -4.57
C ASP A 236 5.64 4.08 -5.29
N GLU A 237 6.92 4.51 -5.25
CA GLU A 237 8.04 3.79 -5.86
C GLU A 237 8.22 2.39 -5.26
N HIS A 238 7.98 2.22 -3.96
CA HIS A 238 8.05 0.92 -3.30
C HIS A 238 6.88 0.04 -3.74
N MET A 239 5.67 0.60 -3.82
CA MET A 239 4.48 -0.13 -4.24
C MET A 239 4.57 -0.54 -5.71
N ASP A 240 5.07 0.34 -6.58
CA ASP A 240 5.33 0.02 -7.99
C ASP A 240 6.39 -1.09 -8.15
N SER A 241 7.38 -1.14 -7.25
CA SER A 241 8.47 -2.13 -7.33
C SER A 241 8.06 -3.56 -6.98
N ILE A 242 6.97 -3.74 -6.24
CA ILE A 242 6.44 -5.08 -5.90
C ILE A 242 5.42 -5.60 -6.92
N GLU A 243 5.07 -4.79 -7.91
CA GLU A 243 4.26 -5.22 -9.05
C GLU A 243 5.12 -5.98 -10.11
N PRO A 244 4.54 -6.82 -10.97
CA PRO A 244 3.10 -7.13 -11.03
C PRO A 244 2.67 -8.20 -10.02
N TYR A 245 1.48 -8.05 -9.48
CA TYR A 245 0.79 -9.14 -8.79
C TYR A 245 0.20 -10.14 -9.79
N ASP A 246 0.06 -11.40 -9.38
CA ASP A 246 -0.66 -12.40 -10.17
C ASP A 246 -2.17 -12.22 -9.97
N TYR A 247 -2.81 -11.48 -10.87
CA TYR A 247 -4.25 -11.20 -10.78
C TYR A 247 -5.15 -12.42 -11.02
N SER A 248 -4.59 -13.54 -11.51
CA SER A 248 -5.34 -14.80 -11.54
C SER A 248 -5.71 -15.30 -10.14
N GLU A 249 -5.05 -14.78 -9.11
CA GLU A 249 -5.25 -15.11 -7.71
C GLU A 249 -6.22 -14.19 -6.98
N LEU A 250 -6.72 -13.16 -7.64
CA LEU A 250 -7.77 -12.30 -7.10
C LEU A 250 -9.01 -13.14 -6.77
N LYS A 251 -9.44 -13.02 -5.52
CA LYS A 251 -10.64 -13.65 -4.98
C LYS A 251 -11.64 -12.59 -4.58
N PRO A 252 -12.95 -12.85 -4.65
CA PRO A 252 -13.93 -12.03 -3.93
C PRO A 252 -13.50 -11.91 -2.47
N PHE A 253 -13.59 -10.69 -1.92
CA PHE A 253 -13.18 -10.46 -0.55
C PHE A 253 -14.06 -11.25 0.43
N SER A 254 -13.42 -11.82 1.44
CA SER A 254 -14.06 -12.38 2.62
C SER A 254 -13.17 -12.14 3.83
N THR A 255 -13.77 -11.86 4.98
CA THR A 255 -13.07 -11.72 6.26
C THR A 255 -12.31 -12.98 6.66
N ALA A 256 -12.63 -14.14 6.07
CA ALA A 256 -11.89 -15.40 6.28
C ALA A 256 -10.42 -15.33 5.84
N TYR A 257 -10.01 -14.34 5.03
CA TYR A 257 -8.62 -14.14 4.63
C TYR A 257 -7.80 -13.27 5.59
N LEU A 258 -8.45 -12.63 6.57
CA LEU A 258 -7.80 -11.70 7.50
C LEU A 258 -7.12 -12.34 8.72
N PRO A 259 -7.52 -13.53 9.24
CA PRO A 259 -6.92 -14.07 10.46
C PRO A 259 -5.40 -14.14 10.42
N GLY A 260 -4.75 -13.53 11.43
CA GLY A 260 -3.29 -13.45 11.53
C GLY A 260 -2.63 -12.29 10.76
N PHE A 261 -3.41 -11.49 10.02
CA PHE A 261 -2.94 -10.36 9.23
C PHE A 261 -3.65 -9.07 9.63
N LEU A 262 -3.00 -7.96 9.36
CA LEU A 262 -3.60 -6.63 9.46
C LEU A 262 -4.00 -6.16 8.07
N ALA A 263 -5.10 -5.43 7.97
CA ALA A 263 -5.45 -4.73 6.74
C ALA A 263 -5.38 -3.22 7.00
N ASP A 264 -4.71 -2.50 6.11
CA ASP A 264 -4.72 -1.04 6.16
C ASP A 264 -5.98 -0.51 5.48
N LYS A 265 -6.51 0.58 6.02
CA LYS A 265 -7.58 1.33 5.40
C LYS A 265 -6.96 2.35 4.46
N PHE A 266 -7.55 2.54 3.27
CA PHE A 266 -7.06 3.57 2.36
C PHE A 266 -7.14 4.97 3.00
N ASP A 267 -6.18 5.81 2.70
CA ASP A 267 -6.12 7.23 3.03
C ASP A 267 -5.91 8.11 1.78
N VAL A 268 -5.69 7.48 0.61
CA VAL A 268 -5.80 8.10 -0.72
C VAL A 268 -7.06 7.59 -1.40
N THR A 269 -7.95 8.50 -1.80
CA THR A 269 -9.22 8.13 -2.42
C THR A 269 -9.05 7.63 -3.86
N ALA A 270 -10.06 6.94 -4.40
CA ALA A 270 -10.08 6.55 -5.81
C ALA A 270 -10.01 7.77 -6.73
N GLU A 271 -10.65 8.88 -6.34
CA GLU A 271 -10.64 10.13 -7.11
C GLU A 271 -9.24 10.78 -7.10
N ASP A 272 -8.56 10.80 -5.96
CA ASP A 272 -7.19 11.32 -5.85
C ASP A 272 -6.21 10.48 -6.67
N SER A 273 -6.46 9.17 -6.76
CA SER A 273 -5.66 8.19 -7.53
C SER A 273 -5.87 8.28 -9.05
N ARG A 274 -6.91 9.00 -9.50
CA ARG A 274 -7.31 9.08 -10.92
C ARG A 274 -6.17 9.51 -11.84
N GLN A 275 -5.47 10.57 -11.50
CA GLN A 275 -4.40 11.10 -12.34
C GLN A 275 -3.26 10.09 -12.54
N ARG A 276 -2.93 9.32 -11.49
CA ARG A 276 -1.94 8.27 -11.57
C ARG A 276 -2.41 7.10 -12.43
N ALA A 277 -3.69 6.70 -12.30
CA ALA A 277 -4.30 5.69 -13.15
C ALA A 277 -4.28 6.11 -14.63
N ASP A 278 -4.70 7.33 -14.95
CA ASP A 278 -4.68 7.88 -16.32
C ASP A 278 -3.26 7.88 -16.90
N SER A 279 -2.26 8.27 -16.11
CA SER A 279 -0.85 8.28 -16.52
C SER A 279 -0.33 6.86 -16.81
N ARG A 280 -0.72 5.87 -16.01
CA ARG A 280 -0.36 4.46 -16.23
C ARG A 280 -1.02 3.90 -17.49
N CYS A 281 -2.29 4.23 -17.74
CA CYS A 281 -3.01 3.86 -18.96
C CYS A 281 -2.32 4.44 -20.20
N ALA A 282 -2.05 5.75 -20.21
CA ALA A 282 -1.40 6.44 -21.31
C ALA A 282 0.03 5.90 -21.57
N GLY A 283 0.80 5.69 -20.50
CA GLY A 283 2.14 5.11 -20.58
C GLY A 283 2.15 3.69 -21.17
N THR A 284 1.18 2.87 -20.79
CA THR A 284 1.03 1.50 -21.29
C THR A 284 0.65 1.49 -22.76
N LEU A 285 -0.31 2.32 -23.19
CA LEU A 285 -0.68 2.47 -24.61
C LEU A 285 0.53 2.92 -25.43
N ARG A 286 1.23 3.97 -25.00
CA ARG A 286 2.44 4.46 -25.68
C ARG A 286 3.49 3.36 -25.84
N SER A 287 3.77 2.61 -24.76
CA SER A 287 4.73 1.50 -24.80
C SER A 287 4.28 0.36 -25.73
N ALA A 288 2.97 0.10 -25.80
CA ALA A 288 2.43 -0.88 -26.73
C ALA A 288 2.58 -0.42 -28.19
N LEU A 289 2.33 0.86 -28.50
CA LEU A 289 2.53 1.45 -29.82
C LEU A 289 4.03 1.43 -30.21
N GLU A 290 4.93 1.78 -29.29
CA GLU A 290 6.38 1.78 -29.50
C GLU A 290 6.89 0.39 -29.89
N LYS A 291 6.43 -0.67 -29.24
CA LYS A 291 6.77 -2.07 -29.56
C LYS A 291 6.39 -2.48 -30.99
N THR A 292 5.48 -1.78 -31.63
CA THR A 292 5.11 -2.02 -33.05
C THR A 292 6.08 -1.35 -34.03
N VAL A 293 6.92 -0.43 -33.56
CA VAL A 293 7.94 0.25 -34.37
C VAL A 293 9.17 -0.64 -34.44
N SER A 294 9.27 -1.47 -35.48
CA SER A 294 10.32 -2.45 -35.65
C SER A 294 11.21 -2.14 -36.84
N GLY A 295 12.44 -2.69 -36.85
CA GLY A 295 13.39 -2.57 -37.98
C GLY A 295 14.27 -1.32 -37.89
N TYR A 296 14.30 -0.62 -36.77
CA TYR A 296 15.17 0.51 -36.50
C TYR A 296 16.17 0.15 -35.37
N GLU A 297 17.30 0.86 -35.32
CA GLU A 297 18.30 0.68 -34.26
C GLU A 297 17.92 1.43 -32.99
N THR A 298 17.35 2.62 -33.14
CA THR A 298 16.81 3.40 -32.04
C THR A 298 15.35 3.79 -32.32
N CYS A 299 14.58 3.93 -31.26
CA CYS A 299 13.21 4.41 -31.32
C CYS A 299 12.92 5.17 -30.02
N SER A 300 12.41 6.38 -30.12
CA SER A 300 11.99 7.19 -28.97
C SER A 300 10.70 7.94 -29.28
N ALA A 301 9.76 7.96 -28.34
CA ALA A 301 8.52 8.71 -28.49
C ALA A 301 8.82 10.22 -28.44
N ARG A 302 8.28 10.97 -29.44
CA ARG A 302 8.35 12.43 -29.50
C ARG A 302 7.07 13.06 -28.98
N GLU A 303 5.94 12.65 -29.52
CA GLU A 303 4.62 13.15 -29.17
C GLU A 303 3.64 11.99 -29.04
N SER A 304 2.73 12.07 -28.11
CA SER A 304 1.63 11.11 -27.97
C SER A 304 0.36 11.79 -27.48
N ASN A 305 -0.76 11.43 -28.07
CA ASN A 305 -2.09 11.85 -27.64
C ASN A 305 -2.83 10.61 -27.16
N THR A 306 -3.50 10.71 -26.03
CA THR A 306 -4.26 9.60 -25.47
C THR A 306 -5.58 10.11 -24.90
N THR A 307 -6.65 9.47 -25.30
CA THR A 307 -7.99 9.63 -24.72
C THR A 307 -8.32 8.38 -23.94
N ILE A 308 -8.79 8.54 -22.71
CA ILE A 308 -9.12 7.43 -21.81
C ILE A 308 -10.63 7.39 -21.64
N LYS A 309 -11.23 6.26 -22.01
CA LYS A 309 -12.61 5.93 -21.68
C LYS A 309 -12.62 5.21 -20.35
N ARG A 310 -12.95 5.97 -19.31
CA ARG A 310 -12.93 5.51 -17.93
C ARG A 310 -14.09 4.55 -17.69
N GLY A 311 -13.80 3.42 -17.07
CA GLY A 311 -14.75 2.39 -16.70
C GLY A 311 -14.84 2.22 -15.19
N LYS A 312 -14.98 0.98 -14.73
CA LYS A 312 -15.20 0.64 -13.32
C LYS A 312 -13.93 0.72 -12.49
N VAL A 313 -14.12 1.10 -11.24
CA VAL A 313 -13.10 1.03 -10.20
C VAL A 313 -13.53 0.02 -9.15
N HIS A 314 -12.60 -0.83 -8.74
CA HIS A 314 -12.81 -1.76 -7.64
C HIS A 314 -11.79 -1.50 -6.53
N TYR A 315 -12.18 -1.80 -5.31
CA TYR A 315 -11.32 -1.76 -4.14
C TYR A 315 -10.76 -3.16 -3.86
N ALA A 316 -9.44 -3.28 -3.75
CA ALA A 316 -8.78 -4.56 -3.50
C ALA A 316 -7.75 -4.46 -2.37
N LEU A 317 -7.52 -5.59 -1.69
CA LEU A 317 -6.48 -5.75 -0.69
C LEU A 317 -5.36 -6.63 -1.24
N MET A 318 -4.12 -6.11 -1.23
CA MET A 318 -2.93 -6.81 -1.72
C MET A 318 -2.01 -7.21 -0.58
N PRO A 319 -1.44 -8.43 -0.59
CA PRO A 319 -0.61 -8.93 0.51
C PRO A 319 0.82 -8.39 0.43
N VAL A 320 1.29 -7.77 1.50
CA VAL A 320 2.66 -7.23 1.61
C VAL A 320 3.29 -7.68 2.92
N TRP A 321 4.48 -8.26 2.85
CA TRP A 321 5.32 -8.50 4.04
C TRP A 321 6.16 -7.27 4.32
N MET A 322 5.94 -6.63 5.45
CA MET A 322 6.59 -5.39 5.87
C MET A 322 7.56 -5.64 7.00
N LEU A 323 8.73 -5.01 6.90
CA LEU A 323 9.74 -4.97 7.94
C LEU A 323 10.15 -3.51 8.15
N ASN A 324 9.91 -2.98 9.34
CA ASN A 324 10.36 -1.63 9.70
C ASN A 324 11.88 -1.61 9.86
N THR A 325 12.51 -0.57 9.34
CA THR A 325 13.98 -0.37 9.37
C THR A 325 14.35 0.92 10.08
#